data_27baae95f1901a12602481034519055e
#
_entry.id   27baae95f1901a12602481034519055e
#
_cell.length_a   1.000
_cell.length_b   1.000
_cell.length_c   1.000
_cell.angle_alpha   90.00
_cell.angle_beta   90.00
_cell.angle_gamma   90.00
#
_symmetry.space_group_name_H-M   'P 1'
#
loop_
_entity.id
_entity.type
_entity.pdbx_description
1 polymer ?
#
loop_
_entity_poly.entity_id
_entity_poly.type
_entity_poly.pdbx_seq_one_letter_code
_entity_poly.pdbx_strand_id
1 'polypeptide(L)'
;LLGSAKKPMVFPWMLNRNGQGITLKSDFLGKVKDDPKALKPFVEKAKSLGEPMTFAMTFPPGTHAMWMRYYLGAGGIHPDKDVNLITIPPPQMVANMKVGKMDGFCVGEPWNARAVSDKIGFTSVTTQQMWKDHPEKVCAFLADYADKNPKTVKAVLKALHEASVWLDDLGNRPEQ
;
A
#
# COMPACT_ATOMS: atom_id res chain seq x y z
N LEU A 1 14.72 -10.42 -8.93
CA LEU A 1 13.51 -9.80 -9.49
C LEU A 1 12.84 -10.76 -10.46
N LEU A 2 11.51 -10.73 -10.49
CA LEU A 2 10.69 -11.54 -11.40
C LEU A 2 10.83 -10.96 -12.82
N GLY A 3 11.56 -11.59 -13.69
CA GLY A 3 11.74 -11.15 -15.07
C GLY A 3 12.70 -12.03 -15.85
N SER A 4 12.78 -11.82 -17.17
CA SER A 4 13.66 -12.55 -18.08
C SER A 4 15.14 -12.29 -17.83
N ALA A 5 15.51 -11.14 -17.27
CA ALA A 5 16.87 -10.76 -16.91
C ALA A 5 17.03 -10.68 -15.39
N LYS A 6 17.35 -11.80 -14.75
CA LYS A 6 17.68 -11.85 -13.32
C LYS A 6 19.02 -11.17 -13.06
N LYS A 7 19.01 -10.10 -12.27
CA LYS A 7 20.23 -9.42 -11.81
C LYS A 7 20.30 -9.50 -10.29
N PRO A 8 21.44 -9.91 -9.70
CA PRO A 8 21.64 -9.86 -8.26
C PRO A 8 21.52 -8.44 -7.73
N MET A 9 20.87 -8.28 -6.59
CA MET A 9 20.72 -6.99 -5.91
C MET A 9 21.09 -7.13 -4.44
N VAL A 10 21.57 -6.05 -3.87
CA VAL A 10 21.83 -5.91 -2.43
C VAL A 10 20.92 -4.85 -1.84
N PHE A 11 20.48 -5.07 -0.61
CA PHE A 11 19.56 -4.19 0.13
C PHE A 11 20.21 -3.76 1.45
N PRO A 12 21.17 -2.84 1.42
CA PRO A 12 21.95 -2.49 2.62
C PRO A 12 21.20 -1.63 3.63
N TRP A 13 20.04 -1.09 3.27
CA TRP A 13 19.29 -0.19 4.13
C TRP A 13 17.77 -0.34 3.94
N MET A 14 17.04 -0.44 5.04
CA MET A 14 15.58 -0.34 5.07
C MET A 14 15.19 1.10 5.39
N LEU A 15 14.49 1.76 4.47
CA LEU A 15 14.14 3.18 4.56
C LEU A 15 13.03 3.43 5.57
N ASN A 16 12.01 2.57 5.59
CA ASN A 16 10.89 2.69 6.51
C ASN A 16 10.23 1.34 6.78
N ARG A 17 9.40 1.33 7.82
CA ARG A 17 8.46 0.27 8.18
C ARG A 17 7.05 0.78 8.04
N ASN A 18 6.09 -0.13 7.79
CA ASN A 18 4.66 0.20 7.72
C ASN A 18 4.33 1.25 6.63
N GLY A 19 3.37 2.14 6.90
CA GLY A 19 3.07 3.29 6.03
C GLY A 19 2.18 2.97 4.83
N GLN A 20 1.48 1.84 4.84
CA GLN A 20 0.44 1.50 3.87
C GLN A 20 -0.90 1.30 4.57
N GLY A 21 -1.99 1.44 3.83
CA GLY A 21 -3.33 1.26 4.36
C GLY A 21 -4.30 0.72 3.32
N ILE A 22 -5.38 0.14 3.82
CA ILE A 22 -6.57 -0.20 3.04
C ILE A 22 -7.60 0.90 3.26
N THR A 23 -7.89 1.64 2.22
CA THR A 23 -8.93 2.67 2.21
C THR A 23 -10.15 2.15 1.45
N LEU A 24 -11.31 2.26 2.09
CA LEU A 24 -12.61 1.95 1.49
C LEU A 24 -13.38 3.25 1.24
N LYS A 25 -14.29 3.24 0.26
CA LYS A 25 -15.16 4.39 -0.01
C LYS A 25 -16.06 4.72 1.18
N SER A 26 -16.41 5.97 1.32
CA SER A 26 -17.20 6.50 2.44
C SER A 26 -18.57 5.83 2.64
N ASP A 27 -19.14 5.21 1.59
CA ASP A 27 -20.41 4.46 1.67
C ASP A 27 -20.37 3.30 2.69
N PHE A 28 -19.18 2.81 3.01
CA PHE A 28 -18.97 1.74 4.00
C PHE A 28 -18.65 2.27 5.41
N LEU A 29 -18.53 3.58 5.58
CA LEU A 29 -18.25 4.17 6.88
C LEU A 29 -19.32 3.80 7.90
N GLY A 30 -18.93 3.31 9.05
CA GLY A 30 -19.82 2.83 10.09
C GLY A 30 -20.42 1.43 9.86
N LYS A 31 -20.29 0.87 8.65
CA LYS A 31 -20.78 -0.47 8.29
C LYS A 31 -19.62 -1.49 8.27
N VAL A 32 -18.52 -1.08 7.70
CA VAL A 32 -17.26 -1.84 7.70
C VAL A 32 -16.25 -1.00 8.49
N LYS A 33 -15.73 -1.55 9.57
CA LYS A 33 -14.65 -0.94 10.36
C LYS A 33 -13.33 -1.56 9.94
N ASP A 34 -12.58 -2.03 10.91
CA ASP A 34 -11.30 -2.73 10.77
C ASP A 34 -11.47 -4.25 10.53
N ASP A 35 -12.69 -4.79 10.63
CA ASP A 35 -12.98 -6.20 10.36
C ASP A 35 -13.36 -6.42 8.89
N PRO A 36 -12.50 -7.06 8.08
CA PRO A 36 -12.79 -7.35 6.68
C PRO A 36 -13.98 -8.31 6.47
N LYS A 37 -14.38 -9.07 7.48
CA LYS A 37 -15.56 -9.95 7.40
C LYS A 37 -16.85 -9.16 7.21
N ALA A 38 -16.91 -7.95 7.77
CA ALA A 38 -18.07 -7.06 7.60
C ALA A 38 -18.24 -6.57 6.14
N LEU A 39 -17.19 -6.67 5.30
CA LEU A 39 -17.26 -6.33 3.87
C LEU A 39 -17.93 -7.44 3.04
N LYS A 40 -17.85 -8.70 3.48
CA LYS A 40 -18.30 -9.87 2.71
C LYS A 40 -19.74 -9.79 2.22
N PRO A 41 -20.75 -9.42 3.03
CA PRO A 41 -22.13 -9.33 2.56
C PRO A 41 -22.33 -8.33 1.41
N PHE A 42 -21.56 -7.23 1.40
CA PHE A 42 -21.62 -6.24 0.33
C PHE A 42 -21.00 -6.78 -0.97
N VAL A 43 -19.90 -7.53 -0.87
CA VAL A 43 -19.25 -8.19 -2.00
C VAL A 43 -20.18 -9.24 -2.61
N GLU A 44 -20.79 -10.10 -1.80
CA GLU A 44 -21.72 -11.14 -2.25
C GLU A 44 -22.94 -10.52 -2.95
N LYS A 45 -23.50 -9.46 -2.37
CA LYS A 45 -24.62 -8.75 -2.97
C LYS A 45 -24.24 -8.12 -4.32
N ALA A 46 -23.13 -7.41 -4.40
CA ALA A 46 -22.65 -6.80 -5.64
C ALA A 46 -22.42 -7.86 -6.73
N LYS A 47 -21.78 -8.97 -6.37
CA LYS A 47 -21.54 -10.09 -7.26
C LYS A 47 -22.85 -10.74 -7.77
N SER A 48 -23.85 -10.91 -6.90
CA SER A 48 -25.15 -11.46 -7.28
C SER A 48 -25.93 -10.58 -8.26
N LEU A 49 -25.65 -9.28 -8.26
CA LEU A 49 -26.22 -8.30 -9.21
C LEU A 49 -25.44 -8.22 -10.54
N GLY A 50 -24.33 -8.97 -10.68
CA GLY A 50 -23.47 -8.91 -11.86
C GLY A 50 -22.50 -7.73 -11.90
N GLU A 51 -22.40 -6.96 -10.80
CA GLU A 51 -21.55 -5.78 -10.66
C GLU A 51 -20.53 -5.99 -9.54
N PRO A 52 -19.53 -6.88 -9.71
CA PRO A 52 -18.58 -7.17 -8.65
C PRO A 52 -17.82 -5.93 -8.21
N MET A 53 -17.63 -5.79 -6.90
CA MET A 53 -16.87 -4.69 -6.31
C MET A 53 -15.44 -4.64 -6.87
N THR A 54 -14.92 -3.44 -7.02
CA THR A 54 -13.59 -3.19 -7.61
C THR A 54 -12.64 -2.61 -6.58
N PHE A 55 -11.47 -3.25 -6.43
CA PHE A 55 -10.40 -2.78 -5.55
C PHE A 55 -9.13 -2.51 -6.36
N ALA A 56 -8.41 -1.46 -5.99
CA ALA A 56 -7.18 -1.08 -6.68
C ALA A 56 -5.93 -1.39 -5.85
N MET A 57 -4.88 -1.70 -6.57
CA MET A 57 -3.52 -1.88 -6.10
C MET A 57 -2.56 -1.19 -7.07
N THR A 58 -1.31 -0.97 -6.66
CA THR A 58 -0.33 -0.25 -7.50
C THR A 58 0.33 -1.15 -8.55
N PHE A 59 0.57 -2.42 -8.20
CA PHE A 59 1.37 -3.32 -9.02
C PHE A 59 1.12 -4.79 -8.60
N PRO A 60 0.76 -5.71 -9.51
CA PRO A 60 0.36 -7.07 -9.14
C PRO A 60 1.36 -7.86 -8.29
N PRO A 61 2.69 -7.86 -8.57
CA PRO A 61 3.68 -8.53 -7.72
C PRO A 61 4.15 -7.68 -6.52
N GLY A 62 3.57 -6.49 -6.30
CA GLY A 62 3.94 -5.59 -5.22
C GLY A 62 3.27 -5.90 -3.89
N THR A 63 3.78 -5.32 -2.81
CA THR A 63 3.26 -5.51 -1.45
C THR A 63 1.82 -5.01 -1.30
N HIS A 64 1.42 -3.95 -1.99
CA HIS A 64 0.04 -3.46 -1.98
C HIS A 64 -0.96 -4.52 -2.48
N ALA A 65 -0.59 -5.29 -3.50
CA ALA A 65 -1.41 -6.40 -3.99
C ALA A 65 -1.49 -7.52 -2.95
N MET A 66 -0.39 -7.84 -2.28
CA MET A 66 -0.36 -8.84 -1.20
C MET A 66 -1.26 -8.41 -0.04
N TRP A 67 -1.16 -7.16 0.41
CA TRP A 67 -1.98 -6.63 1.51
C TRP A 67 -3.47 -6.62 1.18
N MET A 68 -3.84 -6.18 -0.02
CA MET A 68 -5.23 -6.21 -0.45
C MET A 68 -5.77 -7.65 -0.51
N ARG A 69 -5.00 -8.58 -1.06
CA ARG A 69 -5.37 -10.01 -1.11
C ARG A 69 -5.49 -10.63 0.29
N TYR A 70 -4.57 -10.28 1.18
CA TYR A 70 -4.61 -10.73 2.57
C TYR A 70 -5.86 -10.19 3.29
N TYR A 71 -6.16 -8.90 3.15
CA TYR A 71 -7.34 -8.26 3.72
C TYR A 71 -8.64 -8.93 3.25
N LEU A 72 -8.81 -9.07 1.94
CA LEU A 72 -9.98 -9.74 1.35
C LEU A 72 -10.09 -11.19 1.80
N GLY A 73 -8.98 -11.93 1.78
CA GLY A 73 -8.93 -13.33 2.22
C GLY A 73 -9.28 -13.50 3.71
N ALA A 74 -8.82 -12.60 4.59
CA ALA A 74 -9.17 -12.58 5.99
C ALA A 74 -10.68 -12.34 6.21
N GLY A 75 -11.31 -11.61 5.30
CA GLY A 75 -12.77 -11.42 5.23
C GLY A 75 -13.53 -12.62 4.64
N GLY A 76 -12.85 -13.67 4.21
CA GLY A 76 -13.46 -14.80 3.50
C GLY A 76 -13.93 -14.45 2.09
N ILE A 77 -13.30 -13.46 1.46
CA ILE A 77 -13.56 -12.99 0.10
C ILE A 77 -12.42 -13.51 -0.80
N HIS A 78 -12.74 -14.22 -1.88
CA HIS A 78 -11.73 -14.70 -2.81
C HIS A 78 -11.31 -13.58 -3.78
N PRO A 79 -10.05 -13.10 -3.71
CA PRO A 79 -9.65 -11.88 -4.42
C PRO A 79 -9.71 -11.97 -5.95
N ASP A 80 -9.65 -13.17 -6.51
CA ASP A 80 -9.68 -13.36 -7.97
C ASP A 80 -11.03 -13.89 -8.50
N LYS A 81 -12.01 -14.14 -7.62
CA LYS A 81 -13.31 -14.71 -8.02
C LYS A 81 -14.51 -13.87 -7.58
N ASP A 82 -14.35 -13.14 -6.48
CA ASP A 82 -15.47 -12.44 -5.86
C ASP A 82 -15.45 -10.94 -6.12
N VAL A 83 -14.30 -10.41 -6.51
CA VAL A 83 -14.07 -8.98 -6.76
C VAL A 83 -13.19 -8.76 -7.99
N ASN A 84 -13.16 -7.54 -8.49
CA ASN A 84 -12.20 -7.10 -9.50
C ASN A 84 -10.98 -6.46 -8.80
N LEU A 85 -9.79 -6.99 -9.04
CA LEU A 85 -8.54 -6.34 -8.64
C LEU A 85 -7.92 -5.63 -9.85
N ILE A 86 -7.79 -4.31 -9.78
CA ILE A 86 -7.24 -3.50 -10.86
C ILE A 86 -5.95 -2.80 -10.44
N THR A 87 -5.12 -2.47 -11.43
CA THR A 87 -3.88 -1.70 -11.22
C THR A 87 -4.11 -0.24 -11.53
N ILE A 88 -3.94 0.62 -10.53
CA ILE A 88 -4.05 2.08 -10.67
C ILE A 88 -2.80 2.73 -10.08
N PRO A 89 -2.15 3.68 -10.79
CA PRO A 89 -1.06 4.47 -10.22
C PRO A 89 -1.53 5.28 -9.00
N PRO A 90 -0.72 5.37 -7.92
CA PRO A 90 -1.12 6.04 -6.68
C PRO A 90 -1.73 7.43 -6.86
N PRO A 91 -1.19 8.34 -7.70
CA PRO A 91 -1.77 9.67 -7.88
C PRO A 91 -3.19 9.68 -8.46
N GLN A 92 -3.61 8.59 -9.09
CA GLN A 92 -4.92 8.47 -9.72
C GLN A 92 -5.97 7.78 -8.82
N MET A 93 -5.56 7.17 -7.69
CA MET A 93 -6.46 6.37 -6.85
C MET A 93 -7.60 7.21 -6.27
N VAL A 94 -7.27 8.36 -5.69
CA VAL A 94 -8.25 9.26 -5.08
C VAL A 94 -9.29 9.75 -6.10
N ALA A 95 -8.82 10.17 -7.29
CA ALA A 95 -9.70 10.63 -8.36
C ALA A 95 -10.63 9.53 -8.89
N ASN A 96 -10.11 8.30 -9.07
CA ASN A 96 -10.92 7.16 -9.51
C ASN A 96 -11.95 6.74 -8.47
N MET A 97 -11.62 6.78 -7.18
CA MET A 97 -12.58 6.52 -6.11
C MET A 97 -13.68 7.60 -6.09
N LYS A 98 -13.31 8.87 -6.23
CA LYS A 98 -14.26 9.99 -6.24
C LYS A 98 -15.33 9.87 -7.34
N VAL A 99 -14.95 9.34 -8.50
CA VAL A 99 -15.91 9.13 -9.62
C VAL A 99 -16.55 7.73 -9.60
N GLY A 100 -16.42 6.98 -8.50
CA GLY A 100 -17.11 5.72 -8.29
C GLY A 100 -16.54 4.53 -9.07
N LYS A 101 -15.32 4.62 -9.61
CA LYS A 101 -14.70 3.52 -10.38
C LYS A 101 -14.07 2.43 -9.52
N MET A 102 -14.06 2.60 -8.21
CA MET A 102 -13.56 1.60 -7.28
C MET A 102 -14.20 1.75 -5.89
N ASP A 103 -14.22 0.67 -5.15
CA ASP A 103 -14.80 0.55 -3.81
C ASP A 103 -13.75 0.66 -2.70
N GLY A 104 -12.48 0.44 -3.04
CA GLY A 104 -11.36 0.55 -2.12
C GLY A 104 -10.02 0.41 -2.82
N PHE A 105 -8.95 0.71 -2.10
CA PHE A 105 -7.59 0.55 -2.59
C PHE A 105 -6.59 0.26 -1.47
N CYS A 106 -5.47 -0.34 -1.82
CA CYS A 106 -4.29 -0.44 -0.98
C CYS A 106 -3.16 0.39 -1.58
N VAL A 107 -2.61 1.30 -0.80
CA VAL A 107 -1.54 2.19 -1.23
C VAL A 107 -0.76 2.73 -0.03
N GLY A 108 0.45 3.25 -0.27
CA GLY A 108 1.20 4.03 0.72
C GLY A 108 0.65 5.44 0.89
N GLU A 109 1.06 6.11 1.98
CA GLU A 109 0.74 7.53 2.17
C GLU A 109 1.44 8.40 1.11
N PRO A 110 0.89 9.58 0.78
CA PRO A 110 -0.20 10.31 1.47
C PRO A 110 -1.62 10.05 0.90
N TRP A 111 -1.81 9.07 0.05
CA TRP A 111 -3.05 8.89 -0.71
C TRP A 111 -4.24 8.43 0.13
N ASN A 112 -3.99 7.64 1.19
CA ASN A 112 -5.05 7.28 2.15
C ASN A 112 -5.50 8.51 2.92
N ALA A 113 -4.56 9.29 3.47
CA ALA A 113 -4.86 10.55 4.15
C ALA A 113 -5.62 11.53 3.24
N ARG A 114 -5.26 11.60 1.95
CA ARG A 114 -5.95 12.44 0.98
C ARG A 114 -7.40 12.00 0.76
N ALA A 115 -7.68 10.71 0.63
CA ALA A 115 -9.05 10.21 0.48
C ALA A 115 -9.91 10.53 1.72
N VAL A 116 -9.33 10.45 2.91
CA VAL A 116 -9.99 10.82 4.17
C VAL A 116 -10.25 12.32 4.23
N SER A 117 -9.26 13.16 3.92
CA SER A 117 -9.38 14.62 3.89
C SER A 117 -10.46 15.07 2.89
N ASP A 118 -10.51 14.47 1.71
CA ASP A 118 -11.52 14.77 0.68
C ASP A 118 -12.89 14.14 1.01
N LYS A 119 -13.04 13.43 2.13
CA LYS A 119 -14.27 12.77 2.61
C LYS A 119 -14.87 11.74 1.64
N ILE A 120 -14.07 11.17 0.77
CA ILE A 120 -14.49 10.17 -0.22
C ILE A 120 -14.21 8.73 0.22
N GLY A 121 -13.39 8.56 1.24
CA GLY A 121 -13.03 7.27 1.81
C GLY A 121 -12.62 7.38 3.27
N PHE A 122 -12.39 6.23 3.88
CA PHE A 122 -11.84 6.10 5.22
C PHE A 122 -10.83 4.95 5.24
N THR A 123 -9.79 5.07 6.04
CA THR A 123 -8.83 3.98 6.25
C THR A 123 -9.46 2.92 7.15
N SER A 124 -9.78 1.77 6.56
CA SER A 124 -10.34 0.62 7.28
C SER A 124 -9.30 0.00 8.20
N VAL A 125 -8.12 -0.26 7.68
CA VAL A 125 -7.01 -0.84 8.43
C VAL A 125 -5.67 -0.39 7.85
N THR A 126 -4.71 -0.16 8.74
CA THR A 126 -3.32 0.06 8.34
C THR A 126 -2.56 -1.28 8.26
N THR A 127 -1.52 -1.34 7.47
CA THR A 127 -0.68 -2.55 7.39
C THR A 127 0.09 -2.80 8.70
N GLN A 128 0.33 -1.78 9.51
CA GLN A 128 0.82 -1.89 10.88
C GLN A 128 -0.11 -2.73 11.77
N GLN A 129 -1.43 -2.57 11.63
CA GLN A 129 -2.42 -3.34 12.38
C GLN A 129 -2.48 -4.80 11.90
N MET A 130 -2.21 -5.04 10.60
CA MET A 130 -2.16 -6.39 10.05
C MET A 130 -0.89 -7.15 10.45
N TRP A 131 0.25 -6.48 10.37
CA TRP A 131 1.56 -7.02 10.70
C TRP A 131 2.46 -5.90 11.24
N LYS A 132 2.59 -5.86 12.54
CA LYS A 132 3.35 -4.83 13.23
C LYS A 132 4.82 -4.79 12.77
N ASP A 133 5.29 -3.59 12.50
CA ASP A 133 6.69 -3.29 12.16
C ASP A 133 7.23 -4.01 10.90
N HIS A 134 6.34 -4.35 9.96
CA HIS A 134 6.77 -4.97 8.72
C HIS A 134 7.68 -4.05 7.90
N PRO A 135 8.69 -4.61 7.19
CA PRO A 135 9.53 -3.84 6.28
C PRO A 135 8.71 -3.29 5.12
N GLU A 136 9.12 -2.12 4.62
CA GLU A 136 8.44 -1.50 3.47
C GLU A 136 9.46 -1.09 2.40
N LYS A 137 9.90 0.16 2.32
CA LYS A 137 10.86 0.59 1.31
C LYS A 137 12.30 0.22 1.70
N VAL A 138 13.08 -0.14 0.70
CA VAL A 138 14.51 -0.44 0.85
C VAL A 138 15.33 0.38 -0.14
N CYS A 139 16.53 0.77 0.27
CA CYS A 139 17.56 1.22 -0.65
C CYS A 139 18.21 0.00 -1.30
N ALA A 140 18.17 -0.08 -2.62
CA ALA A 140 18.66 -1.22 -3.37
C ALA A 140 19.71 -0.81 -4.42
N PHE A 141 20.74 -1.63 -4.57
CA PHE A 141 21.75 -1.47 -5.63
C PHE A 141 21.87 -2.78 -6.40
N LEU A 142 22.26 -2.69 -7.67
CA LEU A 142 22.80 -3.86 -8.36
C LEU A 142 24.06 -4.33 -7.64
N ALA A 143 24.24 -5.63 -7.45
CA ALA A 143 25.37 -6.17 -6.70
C ALA A 143 26.70 -5.76 -7.32
N ASP A 144 26.83 -5.89 -8.65
CA ASP A 144 28.04 -5.52 -9.39
C ASP A 144 28.35 -4.01 -9.32
N TYR A 145 27.32 -3.16 -9.25
CA TYR A 145 27.51 -1.73 -9.02
C TYR A 145 28.04 -1.45 -7.60
N ALA A 146 27.45 -2.10 -6.61
CA ALA A 146 27.86 -1.92 -5.21
C ALA A 146 29.33 -2.35 -5.00
N ASP A 147 29.72 -3.48 -5.59
CA ASP A 147 31.08 -4.00 -5.52
C ASP A 147 32.12 -3.07 -6.19
N LYS A 148 31.74 -2.49 -7.32
CA LYS A 148 32.60 -1.56 -8.08
C LYS A 148 32.67 -0.15 -7.48
N ASN A 149 31.64 0.25 -6.72
CA ASN A 149 31.49 1.62 -6.22
C ASN A 149 31.25 1.70 -4.70
N PRO A 150 32.05 1.03 -3.85
CA PRO A 150 31.76 0.92 -2.41
C PRO A 150 31.78 2.29 -1.69
N LYS A 151 32.61 3.22 -2.16
CA LYS A 151 32.66 4.60 -1.59
C LYS A 151 31.36 5.36 -1.87
N THR A 152 30.81 5.23 -3.07
CA THR A 152 29.53 5.87 -3.44
C THR A 152 28.37 5.26 -2.65
N VAL A 153 28.32 3.93 -2.55
CA VAL A 153 27.28 3.24 -1.76
C VAL A 153 27.34 3.70 -0.30
N LYS A 154 28.54 3.74 0.30
CA LYS A 154 28.71 4.23 1.67
C LYS A 154 28.24 5.69 1.84
N ALA A 155 28.54 6.57 0.88
CA ALA A 155 28.14 7.97 0.93
C ALA A 155 26.61 8.11 0.86
N VAL A 156 25.95 7.36 -0.04
CA VAL A 156 24.48 7.34 -0.14
C VAL A 156 23.84 6.83 1.14
N LEU A 157 24.33 5.72 1.71
CA LEU A 157 23.81 5.17 2.96
C LEU A 157 23.98 6.14 4.13
N LYS A 158 25.12 6.84 4.19
CA LYS A 158 25.36 7.88 5.22
C LYS A 158 24.34 9.00 5.09
N ALA A 159 24.13 9.52 3.89
CA ALA A 159 23.16 10.60 3.65
C ALA A 159 21.72 10.17 4.00
N LEU A 160 21.33 8.95 3.63
CA LEU A 160 20.03 8.39 3.98
C LEU A 160 19.86 8.23 5.50
N HIS A 161 20.91 7.77 6.19
CA HIS A 161 20.88 7.66 7.64
C HIS A 161 20.72 9.03 8.33
N GLU A 162 21.52 10.00 7.92
CA GLU A 162 21.43 11.36 8.46
C GLU A 162 20.04 11.97 8.23
N ALA A 163 19.47 11.79 7.02
CA ALA A 163 18.12 12.23 6.72
C ALA A 163 17.05 11.51 7.56
N SER A 164 17.20 10.21 7.80
CA SER A 164 16.28 9.44 8.65
C SER A 164 16.31 9.93 10.10
N VAL A 165 17.50 10.14 10.65
CA VAL A 165 17.67 10.70 12.01
C VAL A 165 17.02 12.09 12.11
N TRP A 166 17.23 12.94 11.10
CA TRP A 166 16.63 14.27 11.04
C TRP A 166 15.09 14.20 11.00
N LEU A 167 14.53 13.28 10.22
CA LEU A 167 13.07 13.10 10.11
C LEU A 167 12.44 12.50 11.38
N ASP A 168 13.19 11.70 12.14
CA ASP A 168 12.70 11.09 13.39
C ASP A 168 12.65 12.11 14.55
N ASP A 169 13.38 13.20 14.45
CA ASP A 169 13.28 14.31 15.39
C ASP A 169 11.96 15.07 15.14
N LEU A 170 11.06 15.04 16.13
CA LEU A 170 9.75 15.68 16.05
C LEU A 170 9.85 17.21 15.87
N GLY A 171 10.92 17.85 16.37
CA GLY A 171 11.17 19.28 16.17
C GLY A 171 11.42 19.68 14.73
N ASN A 172 11.77 18.73 13.86
CA ASN A 172 11.99 18.97 12.44
C ASN A 172 10.73 18.71 11.56
N ARG A 173 9.65 18.24 12.17
CA ARG A 173 8.40 18.00 11.44
C ARG A 173 7.56 19.28 11.42
N PRO A 174 7.03 19.71 10.25
CA PRO A 174 6.07 20.79 10.22
C PRO A 174 4.84 20.41 11.05
N GLU A 175 4.29 21.38 11.76
CA GLU A 175 3.01 21.22 12.47
C GLU A 175 1.94 20.80 11.44
N GLN A 176 1.20 19.73 11.76
CA GLN A 176 0.12 19.21 10.92
C GLN A 176 -1.18 19.96 11.19
#